data_1ff38c989b3da835150c49af259f6d31
#
_entry.id   1ff38c989b3da835150c49af259f6d31
#
_cell.length_a   1.000
_cell.length_b   1.000
_cell.length_c   1.000
_cell.angle_alpha   90.00
_cell.angle_beta   90.00
_cell.angle_gamma   90.00
#
_symmetry.space_group_name_H-M   'P 1'
#
loop_
_entity.id
_entity.type
_entity.pdbx_description
1 polymer ?
#
loop_
_entity_poly.entity_id
_entity_poly.type
_entity_poly.pdbx_seq_one_letter_code
_entity_poly.pdbx_strand_id
1 'polypeptide(L)'
;LVGIKTEVRGTIPKNNVLVIAKHQSFLDIILIVSALKRPKFIMKKEILITPIIGFWAKKIGCIPIDRGKKGAAIKEMVKAVHESNKTRPGQLIIFPQGTRVAPNITAPYKIGSGVLYSELKQDCYPVATNVGILWPRRNILRKQGTAVIEFLPPIKSGLDTKEFMELIENNIETASEKLMQEVI
;
A
#
# COMPACT_ATOMS: atom_id res chain seq x y z
N LEU A 1 -23.48 6.81 13.37
CA LEU A 1 -22.84 5.95 12.37
C LEU A 1 -22.80 6.69 11.04
N VAL A 2 -21.63 6.77 10.43
CA VAL A 2 -21.39 7.61 9.23
C VAL A 2 -21.96 6.99 7.95
N GLY A 3 -22.43 5.72 7.99
CA GLY A 3 -23.00 5.05 6.83
C GLY A 3 -21.96 4.64 5.75
N ILE A 4 -20.70 4.44 6.13
CA ILE A 4 -19.69 3.88 5.22
C ILE A 4 -19.82 2.36 5.22
N LYS A 5 -20.16 1.79 4.08
CA LYS A 5 -20.04 0.36 3.78
C LYS A 5 -18.63 0.08 3.29
N THR A 6 -18.14 -1.14 3.45
CA THR A 6 -16.79 -1.53 2.99
C THR A 6 -16.87 -2.74 2.08
N GLU A 7 -16.08 -2.72 1.01
CA GLU A 7 -16.02 -3.80 0.03
C GLU A 7 -14.56 -4.10 -0.34
N VAL A 8 -14.25 -5.38 -0.47
CA VAL A 8 -12.97 -5.87 -0.97
C VAL A 8 -13.23 -6.63 -2.26
N ARG A 9 -12.65 -6.17 -3.36
CA ARG A 9 -12.79 -6.76 -4.69
C ARG A 9 -11.50 -7.44 -5.16
N GLY A 10 -11.62 -8.28 -6.18
CA GLY A 10 -10.51 -8.95 -6.84
C GLY A 10 -9.96 -10.15 -6.10
N THR A 11 -8.78 -10.62 -6.51
CA THR A 11 -8.18 -11.84 -5.98
C THR A 11 -7.19 -11.52 -4.86
N ILE A 12 -7.58 -11.82 -3.63
CA ILE A 12 -6.75 -11.57 -2.45
C ILE A 12 -5.57 -12.55 -2.41
N PRO A 13 -4.31 -12.07 -2.35
CA PRO A 13 -3.14 -12.94 -2.31
C PRO A 13 -3.05 -13.70 -0.99
N LYS A 14 -2.73 -15.01 -1.08
CA LYS A 14 -2.55 -15.89 0.09
C LYS A 14 -1.08 -16.14 0.43
N ASN A 15 -0.20 -16.00 -0.55
CA ASN A 15 1.22 -16.28 -0.46
C ASN A 15 2.05 -15.05 -0.04
N ASN A 16 3.35 -15.25 0.07
CA ASN A 16 4.31 -14.15 0.28
C ASN A 16 4.46 -13.40 -1.04
N VAL A 17 3.98 -12.17 -1.08
CA VAL A 17 3.96 -11.34 -2.29
C VAL A 17 4.20 -9.88 -1.93
N LEU A 18 4.56 -9.10 -2.93
CA LEU A 18 4.57 -7.65 -2.84
C LEU A 18 3.16 -7.13 -3.14
N VAL A 19 2.66 -6.22 -2.31
CA VAL A 19 1.40 -5.50 -2.51
C VAL A 19 1.73 -4.02 -2.63
N ILE A 20 1.39 -3.41 -3.76
CA ILE A 20 1.57 -1.97 -3.98
C ILE A 20 0.20 -1.33 -4.04
N ALA A 21 -0.07 -0.44 -3.09
CA ALA A 21 -1.40 0.11 -2.90
C ALA A 21 -1.42 1.64 -3.01
N LYS A 22 -2.46 2.18 -3.63
CA LYS A 22 -2.77 3.60 -3.52
C LYS A 22 -3.10 3.96 -2.07
N HIS A 23 -2.62 5.12 -1.63
CA HIS A 23 -2.82 5.58 -0.25
C HIS A 23 -3.57 6.90 -0.22
N GLN A 24 -4.84 6.89 0.15
CA GLN A 24 -5.69 8.08 0.21
C GLN A 24 -6.13 8.42 1.64
N SER A 25 -6.28 7.40 2.50
CA SER A 25 -6.90 7.52 3.80
C SER A 25 -6.22 6.63 4.85
N PHE A 26 -6.66 6.71 6.09
CA PHE A 26 -6.34 5.69 7.10
C PHE A 26 -7.19 4.42 6.90
N LEU A 27 -8.37 4.57 6.31
CA LEU A 27 -9.29 3.47 6.07
C LEU A 27 -8.73 2.43 5.10
N ASP A 28 -7.93 2.83 4.10
CA ASP A 28 -7.30 1.87 3.18
C ASP A 28 -6.34 0.91 3.91
N ILE A 29 -5.61 1.38 4.92
CA ILE A 29 -4.77 0.53 5.77
C ILE A 29 -5.62 -0.51 6.50
N ILE A 30 -6.74 -0.09 7.10
CA ILE A 30 -7.65 -0.98 7.84
C ILE A 30 -8.20 -2.06 6.91
N LEU A 31 -8.69 -1.67 5.73
CA LEU A 31 -9.27 -2.61 4.78
C LEU A 31 -8.23 -3.60 4.23
N ILE A 32 -7.02 -3.13 3.91
CA ILE A 32 -5.93 -4.01 3.46
C ILE A 32 -5.53 -5.00 4.56
N VAL A 33 -5.40 -4.54 5.81
CA VAL A 33 -5.06 -5.41 6.95
C VAL A 33 -6.15 -6.46 7.18
N SER A 34 -7.42 -6.06 7.09
CA SER A 34 -8.54 -7.00 7.29
C SER A 34 -8.65 -8.06 6.20
N ALA A 35 -8.21 -7.73 4.98
CA ALA A 35 -8.25 -8.65 3.84
C ALA A 35 -7.10 -9.66 3.80
N LEU A 36 -5.93 -9.31 4.32
CA LEU A 36 -4.71 -10.10 4.21
C LEU A 36 -4.45 -10.95 5.45
N LYS A 37 -3.88 -12.15 5.26
CA LYS A 37 -3.59 -13.08 6.36
C LYS A 37 -2.40 -12.66 7.23
N ARG A 38 -1.33 -12.16 6.60
CA ARG A 38 -0.05 -11.78 7.26
C ARG A 38 0.46 -10.46 6.70
N PRO A 39 -0.33 -9.37 6.83
CA PRO A 39 0.07 -8.06 6.32
C PRO A 39 1.23 -7.50 7.12
N LYS A 40 2.20 -6.92 6.46
CA LYS A 40 3.26 -6.09 7.05
C LYS A 40 3.56 -4.91 6.14
N PHE A 41 3.75 -3.73 6.71
CA PHE A 41 3.93 -2.50 5.96
C PHE A 41 5.36 -2.00 6.02
N ILE A 42 5.80 -1.40 4.93
CA ILE A 42 6.92 -0.46 4.97
C ILE A 42 6.38 0.88 5.44
N MET A 43 6.91 1.38 6.53
CA MET A 43 6.40 2.58 7.18
C MET A 43 7.51 3.52 7.63
N LYS A 44 7.15 4.76 7.91
CA LYS A 44 8.05 5.76 8.47
C LYS A 44 8.44 5.38 9.90
N LYS A 45 9.74 5.42 10.26
CA LYS A 45 10.23 4.98 11.57
C LYS A 45 9.55 5.69 12.74
N GLU A 46 9.20 6.98 12.57
CA GLU A 46 8.57 7.77 13.62
C GLU A 46 7.16 7.28 14.00
N ILE A 47 6.52 6.46 13.16
CA ILE A 47 5.22 5.88 13.50
C ILE A 47 5.37 4.81 14.60
N LEU A 48 6.54 4.15 14.71
CA LEU A 48 6.76 3.13 15.73
C LEU A 48 6.76 3.65 17.17
N ILE A 49 6.96 4.95 17.37
CA ILE A 49 6.92 5.57 18.70
C ILE A 49 5.50 6.00 19.12
N THR A 50 4.53 5.91 18.21
CA THR A 50 3.13 6.22 18.54
C THR A 50 2.54 5.10 19.40
N PRO A 51 1.79 5.42 20.46
CA PRO A 51 1.38 4.43 21.47
C PRO A 51 0.57 3.27 20.90
N ILE A 52 -0.48 3.55 20.13
CA ILE A 52 -1.38 2.52 19.62
C ILE A 52 -0.86 1.92 18.29
N ILE A 53 -0.61 2.79 17.29
CA ILE A 53 -0.21 2.32 15.96
C ILE A 53 1.16 1.67 15.99
N GLY A 54 2.11 2.24 16.74
CA GLY A 54 3.46 1.69 16.88
C GLY A 54 3.48 0.32 17.56
N PHE A 55 2.64 0.11 18.56
CA PHE A 55 2.49 -1.20 19.21
C PHE A 55 2.02 -2.26 18.22
N TRP A 56 0.93 -2.01 17.50
CA TRP A 56 0.41 -2.94 16.51
C TRP A 56 1.36 -3.14 15.33
N ALA A 57 1.99 -2.06 14.87
CA ALA A 57 2.97 -2.14 13.78
C ALA A 57 4.15 -3.07 14.13
N LYS A 58 4.67 -3.00 15.36
CA LYS A 58 5.70 -3.94 15.84
C LYS A 58 5.17 -5.36 15.90
N LYS A 59 3.95 -5.56 16.42
CA LYS A 59 3.32 -6.87 16.59
C LYS A 59 3.11 -7.58 15.25
N ILE A 60 2.70 -6.87 14.18
CA ILE A 60 2.53 -7.45 12.85
C ILE A 60 3.81 -7.49 12.02
N GLY A 61 4.93 -6.96 12.55
CA GLY A 61 6.23 -7.02 11.89
C GLY A 61 6.43 -5.98 10.79
N CYS A 62 5.87 -4.78 10.94
CA CYS A 62 6.11 -3.69 10.01
C CYS A 62 7.59 -3.28 9.97
N ILE A 63 8.03 -2.85 8.79
CA ILE A 63 9.41 -2.50 8.50
C ILE A 63 9.58 -0.98 8.53
N PRO A 64 10.27 -0.44 9.55
CA PRO A 64 10.51 0.99 9.65
C PRO A 64 11.61 1.44 8.71
N ILE A 65 11.39 2.56 8.02
CA ILE A 65 12.37 3.18 7.11
C ILE A 65 12.65 4.62 7.52
N ASP A 66 13.93 4.96 7.58
CA ASP A 66 14.38 6.34 7.69
C ASP A 66 14.43 7.00 6.30
N ARG A 67 13.42 7.78 5.98
CA ARG A 67 13.31 8.43 4.67
C ARG A 67 14.24 9.62 4.49
N GLY A 68 14.89 10.09 5.54
CA GLY A 68 15.85 11.19 5.50
C GLY A 68 17.16 10.83 4.80
N LYS A 69 17.50 9.55 4.71
CA LYS A 69 18.78 9.05 4.19
C LYS A 69 18.82 8.87 2.66
N LYS A 70 17.86 9.41 1.91
CA LYS A 70 17.81 9.36 0.43
C LYS A 70 18.18 7.97 -0.15
N GLY A 71 19.23 7.88 -1.00
CA GLY A 71 19.63 6.61 -1.66
C GLY A 71 20.02 5.49 -0.69
N ALA A 72 20.61 5.80 0.48
CA ALA A 72 20.90 4.79 1.50
C ALA A 72 19.64 4.16 2.09
N ALA A 73 18.54 4.90 2.16
CA ALA A 73 17.25 4.39 2.65
C ALA A 73 16.72 3.21 1.82
N ILE A 74 16.97 3.18 0.51
CA ILE A 74 16.52 2.07 -0.36
C ILE A 74 17.30 0.80 -0.03
N LYS A 75 18.62 0.89 0.12
CA LYS A 75 19.46 -0.26 0.49
C LYS A 75 19.09 -0.81 1.88
N GLU A 76 18.92 0.08 2.85
CA GLU A 76 18.46 -0.29 4.20
C GLU A 76 17.07 -0.96 4.15
N MET A 77 16.15 -0.46 3.34
CA MET A 77 14.81 -1.02 3.14
C MET A 77 14.89 -2.44 2.58
N VAL A 78 15.62 -2.66 1.49
CA VAL A 78 15.80 -3.99 0.87
C VAL A 78 16.37 -4.98 1.88
N LYS A 79 17.44 -4.62 2.59
CA LYS A 79 18.05 -5.45 3.63
C LYS A 79 17.04 -5.81 4.73
N ALA A 80 16.31 -4.83 5.24
CA ALA A 80 15.31 -5.04 6.30
C ALA A 80 14.16 -5.94 5.85
N VAL A 81 13.74 -5.84 4.57
CA VAL A 81 12.73 -6.71 3.98
C VAL A 81 13.21 -8.14 3.89
N HIS A 82 14.44 -8.37 3.40
CA HIS A 82 15.03 -9.71 3.33
C HIS A 82 15.12 -10.37 4.72
N GLU A 83 15.62 -9.65 5.73
CA GLU A 83 15.68 -10.16 7.10
C GLU A 83 14.28 -10.45 7.67
N SER A 84 13.32 -9.56 7.45
CA SER A 84 11.93 -9.78 7.87
C SER A 84 11.29 -10.99 7.17
N ASN A 85 11.62 -11.25 5.91
CA ASN A 85 11.06 -12.38 5.18
C ASN A 85 11.58 -13.73 5.67
N LYS A 86 12.81 -13.79 6.21
CA LYS A 86 13.37 -15.01 6.82
C LYS A 86 12.59 -15.45 8.07
N THR A 87 12.17 -14.49 8.88
CA THR A 87 11.55 -14.75 10.19
C THR A 87 10.02 -14.67 10.15
N ARG A 88 9.49 -13.79 9.34
CA ARG A 88 8.05 -13.52 9.21
C ARG A 88 7.66 -13.35 7.74
N PRO A 89 7.58 -14.43 6.97
CA PRO A 89 7.08 -14.35 5.59
C PRO A 89 5.61 -13.91 5.57
N GLY A 90 5.22 -13.09 4.61
CA GLY A 90 3.85 -12.55 4.50
C GLY A 90 3.68 -11.58 3.34
N GLN A 91 2.52 -10.93 3.29
CA GLN A 91 2.21 -9.94 2.29
C GLN A 91 2.88 -8.61 2.67
N LEU A 92 3.85 -8.18 1.89
CA LEU A 92 4.57 -6.92 2.11
C LEU A 92 3.85 -5.77 1.39
N ILE A 93 3.31 -4.84 2.15
CA ILE A 93 2.59 -3.69 1.61
C ILE A 93 3.49 -2.47 1.56
N ILE A 94 3.53 -1.81 0.41
CA ILE A 94 4.16 -0.51 0.22
C ILE A 94 3.18 0.47 -0.44
N PHE A 95 3.19 1.71 0.04
CA PHE A 95 2.51 2.83 -0.59
C PHE A 95 3.54 3.62 -1.42
N PRO A 96 3.51 3.53 -2.76
CA PRO A 96 4.61 4.00 -3.61
C PRO A 96 4.81 5.50 -3.58
N GLN A 97 3.75 6.28 -3.35
CA GLN A 97 3.81 7.73 -3.19
C GLN A 97 4.45 8.16 -1.85
N GLY A 98 4.51 7.25 -0.87
CA GLY A 98 5.10 7.45 0.43
C GLY A 98 4.32 8.38 1.37
N THR A 99 3.14 8.82 0.96
CA THR A 99 2.22 9.64 1.76
C THR A 99 0.79 9.43 1.25
N ARG A 100 -0.20 9.83 2.05
CA ARG A 100 -1.59 9.88 1.60
C ARG A 100 -1.78 10.99 0.58
N VAL A 101 -2.29 10.65 -0.60
CA VAL A 101 -2.60 11.55 -1.71
C VAL A 101 -4.11 11.65 -1.86
N ALA A 102 -4.63 12.87 -1.91
CA ALA A 102 -6.07 13.09 -2.02
C ALA A 102 -6.60 12.56 -3.37
N PRO A 103 -7.90 12.19 -3.44
CA PRO A 103 -8.56 11.92 -4.71
C PRO A 103 -8.31 13.04 -5.73
N ASN A 104 -8.19 12.68 -7.00
CA ASN A 104 -7.97 13.60 -8.13
C ASN A 104 -6.64 14.39 -8.08
N ILE A 105 -5.71 13.99 -7.18
CA ILE A 105 -4.36 14.56 -7.13
C ILE A 105 -3.37 13.51 -7.62
N THR A 106 -2.55 13.88 -8.58
CA THR A 106 -1.45 13.05 -9.07
C THR A 106 -0.21 13.30 -8.23
N ALA A 107 0.48 12.24 -7.85
CA ALA A 107 1.76 12.30 -7.18
C ALA A 107 2.66 11.16 -7.67
N PRO A 108 3.93 11.42 -7.98
CA PRO A 108 4.80 10.43 -8.61
C PRO A 108 5.07 9.24 -7.68
N TYR A 109 5.14 8.06 -8.27
CA TYR A 109 5.55 6.85 -7.58
C TYR A 109 7.06 6.84 -7.38
N LYS A 110 7.50 6.54 -6.17
CA LYS A 110 8.91 6.51 -5.82
C LYS A 110 9.56 5.21 -6.28
N ILE A 111 10.75 5.31 -6.86
CA ILE A 111 11.50 4.18 -7.40
C ILE A 111 11.73 3.03 -6.41
N GLY A 112 11.66 3.28 -5.12
CA GLY A 112 11.84 2.25 -4.09
C GLY A 112 10.89 1.07 -4.20
N SER A 113 9.68 1.24 -4.74
CA SER A 113 8.74 0.14 -5.01
C SER A 113 9.22 -0.74 -6.17
N GLY A 114 9.79 -0.15 -7.22
CA GLY A 114 10.38 -0.89 -8.33
C GLY A 114 11.64 -1.64 -7.94
N VAL A 115 12.49 -1.03 -7.11
CA VAL A 115 13.68 -1.71 -6.57
C VAL A 115 13.27 -2.92 -5.72
N LEU A 116 12.27 -2.79 -4.87
CA LEU A 116 11.76 -3.93 -4.10
C LEU A 116 11.20 -5.05 -4.99
N TYR A 117 10.45 -4.71 -6.03
CA TYR A 117 9.93 -5.68 -6.97
C TYR A 117 11.06 -6.48 -7.64
N SER A 118 12.10 -5.81 -8.15
CA SER A 118 13.26 -6.45 -8.77
C SER A 118 14.05 -7.33 -7.79
N GLU A 119 14.26 -6.86 -6.56
CA GLU A 119 15.04 -7.57 -5.55
C GLU A 119 14.34 -8.78 -4.94
N LEU A 120 13.03 -8.66 -4.71
CA LEU A 120 12.25 -9.74 -4.09
C LEU A 120 11.92 -10.88 -5.05
N LYS A 121 11.92 -10.62 -6.35
CA LYS A 121 11.55 -11.60 -7.41
C LYS A 121 10.23 -12.30 -7.11
N GLN A 122 9.27 -11.53 -6.60
CA GLN A 122 7.92 -11.99 -6.23
C GLN A 122 6.88 -11.32 -7.12
N ASP A 123 5.75 -12.00 -7.31
CA ASP A 123 4.60 -11.40 -7.96
C ASP A 123 4.13 -10.16 -7.16
N CYS A 124 3.69 -9.14 -7.87
CA CYS A 124 3.18 -7.91 -7.28
C CYS A 124 1.67 -7.81 -7.50
N TYR A 125 0.93 -7.55 -6.43
CA TYR A 125 -0.50 -7.27 -6.48
C TYR A 125 -0.74 -5.78 -6.36
N PRO A 126 -1.19 -5.11 -7.44
CA PRO A 126 -1.61 -3.71 -7.37
C PRO A 126 -2.93 -3.60 -6.61
N VAL A 127 -3.10 -2.54 -5.83
CA VAL A 127 -4.36 -2.29 -5.09
C VAL A 127 -4.85 -0.87 -5.35
N ALA A 128 -6.02 -0.78 -5.94
CA ALA A 128 -6.75 0.45 -6.19
C ALA A 128 -7.73 0.77 -5.05
N THR A 129 -8.15 2.03 -4.91
CA THR A 129 -9.10 2.43 -3.88
C THR A 129 -9.81 3.75 -4.18
N ASN A 130 -11.02 3.92 -3.62
CA ASN A 130 -11.80 5.15 -3.63
C ASN A 130 -11.98 5.76 -2.22
N VAL A 131 -11.40 5.17 -1.19
CA VAL A 131 -11.70 5.49 0.22
C VAL A 131 -11.47 6.95 0.59
N GLY A 132 -10.58 7.66 -0.14
CA GLY A 132 -10.29 9.06 0.11
C GLY A 132 -11.48 10.00 -0.13
N ILE A 133 -12.44 9.62 -0.98
CA ILE A 133 -13.68 10.38 -1.21
C ILE A 133 -14.57 10.37 0.04
N LEU A 134 -14.63 9.21 0.70
CA LEU A 134 -15.53 8.99 1.84
C LEU A 134 -14.87 9.38 3.17
N TRP A 135 -13.57 9.12 3.28
CA TRP A 135 -12.78 9.40 4.48
C TRP A 135 -11.49 10.15 4.14
N PRO A 136 -11.55 11.43 3.82
CA PRO A 136 -10.38 12.23 3.45
C PRO A 136 -9.40 12.43 4.60
N ARG A 137 -8.13 12.61 4.26
CA ARG A 137 -7.00 12.67 5.22
C ARG A 137 -7.13 13.77 6.28
N ARG A 138 -7.60 14.96 5.89
CA ARG A 138 -7.57 16.19 6.72
C ARG A 138 -8.95 16.76 7.00
N ASN A 139 -10.00 16.00 6.76
CA ASN A 139 -11.36 16.44 7.02
C ASN A 139 -11.95 15.60 8.17
N ILE A 140 -12.68 16.26 9.07
CA ILE A 140 -13.41 15.59 10.14
C ILE A 140 -14.68 14.95 9.59
N LEU A 141 -15.28 15.57 8.59
CA LEU A 141 -16.50 15.05 7.96
C LEU A 141 -16.20 13.79 7.15
N ARG A 142 -17.05 12.80 7.32
CA ARG A 142 -17.08 11.55 6.56
C ARG A 142 -18.31 11.57 5.68
N LYS A 143 -18.21 11.01 4.48
CA LYS A 143 -19.35 10.87 3.58
C LYS A 143 -19.83 9.42 3.63
N GLN A 144 -21.14 9.24 3.53
CA GLN A 144 -21.71 7.90 3.34
C GLN A 144 -21.38 7.36 1.95
N GLY A 145 -21.36 6.04 1.81
CA GLY A 145 -21.10 5.36 0.54
C GLY A 145 -20.33 4.07 0.74
N THR A 146 -19.90 3.44 -0.36
CA THR A 146 -19.14 2.20 -0.34
C THR A 146 -17.65 2.47 -0.53
N ALA A 147 -16.87 2.24 0.52
CA ALA A 147 -15.41 2.29 0.50
C ALA A 147 -14.87 0.98 -0.08
N VAL A 148 -14.18 1.06 -1.20
CA VAL A 148 -13.66 -0.11 -1.93
C VAL A 148 -12.14 -0.12 -1.90
N ILE A 149 -11.57 -1.32 -1.66
CA ILE A 149 -10.23 -1.68 -2.09
C ILE A 149 -10.33 -2.81 -3.12
N GLU A 150 -9.57 -2.72 -4.19
CA GLU A 150 -9.59 -3.72 -5.25
C GLU A 150 -8.17 -4.25 -5.51
N PHE A 151 -8.00 -5.56 -5.31
CA PHE A 151 -6.79 -6.28 -5.70
C PHE A 151 -6.85 -6.56 -7.19
N LEU A 152 -6.05 -5.86 -7.97
CA LEU A 152 -5.97 -6.03 -9.42
C LEU A 152 -5.22 -7.31 -9.79
N PRO A 153 -5.28 -7.76 -11.05
CA PRO A 153 -4.51 -8.91 -11.52
C PRO A 153 -3.03 -8.75 -11.20
N PRO A 154 -2.35 -9.82 -10.73
CA PRO A 154 -0.96 -9.75 -10.33
C PRO A 154 -0.04 -9.49 -11.53
N ILE A 155 0.94 -8.63 -11.33
CA ILE A 155 2.08 -8.45 -12.23
C ILE A 155 3.12 -9.51 -11.86
N LYS A 156 3.46 -10.37 -12.82
CA LYS A 156 4.45 -11.43 -12.62
C LYS A 156 5.83 -10.84 -12.41
N SER A 157 6.67 -11.52 -11.61
CA SER A 157 8.06 -11.14 -11.43
C SER A 157 8.85 -11.27 -12.75
N GLY A 158 9.83 -10.39 -12.97
CA GLY A 158 10.75 -10.49 -14.12
C GLY A 158 10.73 -9.31 -15.09
N LEU A 159 9.83 -8.34 -14.94
CA LEU A 159 9.90 -7.09 -15.70
C LEU A 159 11.09 -6.25 -15.25
N ASP A 160 11.61 -5.43 -16.15
CA ASP A 160 12.57 -4.42 -15.74
C ASP A 160 11.91 -3.34 -14.86
N THR A 161 12.74 -2.61 -14.10
CA THR A 161 12.23 -1.66 -13.10
C THR A 161 11.42 -0.52 -13.73
N LYS A 162 11.79 -0.05 -14.93
CA LYS A 162 11.11 1.06 -15.59
C LYS A 162 9.74 0.60 -16.10
N GLU A 163 9.70 -0.49 -16.84
CA GLU A 163 8.48 -1.10 -17.35
C GLU A 163 7.51 -1.42 -16.20
N PHE A 164 8.02 -2.01 -15.12
CA PHE A 164 7.22 -2.28 -13.94
C PHE A 164 6.62 -1.01 -13.32
N MET A 165 7.40 0.06 -13.17
CA MET A 165 6.94 1.31 -12.56
C MET A 165 5.85 1.99 -13.39
N GLU A 166 5.98 2.00 -14.72
CA GLU A 166 4.98 2.54 -15.63
C GLU A 166 3.67 1.71 -15.57
N LEU A 167 3.79 0.40 -15.59
CA LEU A 167 2.65 -0.52 -15.54
C LEU A 167 1.90 -0.43 -14.20
N ILE A 168 2.61 -0.44 -13.07
CA ILE A 168 1.99 -0.41 -11.74
C ILE A 168 1.28 0.91 -11.47
N GLU A 169 1.87 2.03 -11.88
CA GLU A 169 1.26 3.36 -11.74
C GLU A 169 0.00 3.46 -12.59
N ASN A 170 0.07 3.11 -13.88
CA ASN A 170 -1.07 3.14 -14.77
C ASN A 170 -2.22 2.26 -14.27
N ASN A 171 -1.94 1.02 -13.86
CA ASN A 171 -2.97 0.09 -13.39
C ASN A 171 -3.68 0.62 -12.14
N ILE A 172 -2.92 1.09 -11.15
CA ILE A 172 -3.50 1.57 -9.88
C ILE A 172 -4.27 2.88 -10.08
N GLU A 173 -3.72 3.84 -10.83
CA GLU A 173 -4.38 5.14 -11.03
C GLU A 173 -5.67 4.96 -11.84
N THR A 174 -5.62 4.24 -12.98
CA THR A 174 -6.80 4.01 -13.82
C THR A 174 -7.91 3.27 -13.06
N ALA A 175 -7.58 2.22 -12.32
CA ALA A 175 -8.57 1.49 -11.54
C ALA A 175 -9.12 2.34 -10.38
N SER A 176 -8.28 3.13 -9.71
CA SER A 176 -8.74 4.02 -8.64
C SER A 176 -9.68 5.11 -9.16
N GLU A 177 -9.42 5.66 -10.34
CA GLU A 177 -10.31 6.64 -11.00
C GLU A 177 -11.68 6.04 -11.27
N LYS A 178 -11.73 4.82 -11.83
CA LYS A 178 -13.01 4.09 -12.04
C LYS A 178 -13.78 3.90 -10.75
N LEU A 179 -13.11 3.42 -9.69
CA LEU A 179 -13.74 3.25 -8.39
C LEU A 179 -14.24 4.57 -7.78
N MET A 180 -13.57 5.67 -8.03
CA MET A 180 -14.00 6.99 -7.57
C MET A 180 -15.26 7.47 -8.30
N GLN A 181 -15.38 7.16 -9.59
CA GLN A 181 -16.58 7.48 -10.38
C GLN A 181 -17.82 6.72 -9.93
N GLU A 182 -17.67 5.53 -9.34
CA GLU A 182 -18.79 4.74 -8.79
C GLU A 182 -19.44 5.39 -7.55
N VAL A 183 -18.76 6.34 -6.92
CA VAL A 183 -19.22 7.00 -5.68
C VAL A 183 -19.98 8.30 -5.97
N ILE A 184 -19.83 8.85 -7.16
CA ILE A 184 -20.47 10.09 -7.61
C ILE A 184 -21.80 9.77 -8.24
#